data_62967f3cffa5e1e685a44c3b739d2d61
#
_entry.id   62967f3cffa5e1e685a44c3b739d2d61
#
_cell.length_a   1.000
_cell.length_b   1.000
_cell.length_c   1.000
_cell.angle_alpha   90.00
_cell.angle_beta   90.00
_cell.angle_gamma   90.00
#
_symmetry.space_group_name_H-M   'P 1'
#
loop_
_entity.id
_entity.type
_entity.pdbx_description
1 polymer ?
#
loop_
_entity_poly.entity_id
_entity_poly.type
_entity_poly.pdbx_seq_one_letter_code
_entity_poly.pdbx_strand_id
1 'polypeptide(L)'
;MVLNYIWIAFFAIAFIIAVVKLVFFGDVGVFPAIMDSTFDSSKTAFEISLGLTGVLSLWLGVMKIGEKGGVVNAMARVLSPVFNRLFPDLPKGHPVYGNIFMNIAANMLGLDNAATPLGLKAMEGLQELNSRKDTASNPMIMFLVLNTSGLTIIPVSIMVY
;
A
#
# COMPACT_ATOMS: atom_id res chain seq x y z
N MET A 1 7.95 -16.76 1.26
CA MET A 1 8.78 -17.57 0.33
C MET A 1 8.17 -17.73 -1.06
N VAL A 2 6.85 -17.91 -1.20
CA VAL A 2 6.19 -18.08 -2.52
C VAL A 2 6.45 -16.90 -3.46
N LEU A 3 6.38 -15.66 -2.95
CA LEU A 3 6.60 -14.45 -3.73
C LEU A 3 7.99 -14.41 -4.39
N ASN A 4 9.03 -14.90 -3.71
CA ASN A 4 10.38 -14.93 -4.27
C ASN A 4 10.47 -15.86 -5.49
N TYR A 5 9.79 -17.01 -5.43
CA TYR A 5 9.74 -17.94 -6.58
C TYR A 5 9.00 -17.32 -7.76
N ILE A 6 7.93 -16.56 -7.52
CA ILE A 6 7.19 -15.86 -8.56
C ILE A 6 8.10 -14.82 -9.26
N TRP A 7 8.84 -14.03 -8.48
CA TRP A 7 9.79 -13.06 -9.04
C TRP A 7 10.89 -13.72 -9.85
N ILE A 8 11.51 -14.78 -9.31
CA ILE A 8 12.55 -15.54 -10.02
C ILE A 8 11.97 -16.11 -11.33
N ALA A 9 10.74 -16.64 -11.29
CA ALA A 9 10.09 -17.18 -12.46
C ALA A 9 9.88 -16.11 -13.56
N PHE A 10 9.46 -14.90 -13.20
CA PHE A 10 9.32 -13.81 -14.17
C PHE A 10 10.64 -13.47 -14.86
N PHE A 11 11.72 -13.32 -14.09
CA PHE A 11 13.04 -13.06 -14.67
C PHE A 11 13.53 -14.22 -15.55
N ALA A 12 13.36 -15.45 -15.09
CA ALA A 12 13.77 -16.63 -15.86
C ALA A 12 12.99 -16.75 -17.18
N ILE A 13 11.67 -16.56 -17.13
CA ILE A 13 10.82 -16.61 -18.34
C ILE A 13 11.20 -15.49 -19.30
N ALA A 14 11.39 -14.27 -18.84
CA ALA A 14 11.81 -13.14 -19.66
C ALA A 14 13.15 -13.42 -20.35
N PHE A 15 14.12 -13.96 -19.61
CA PHE A 15 15.42 -14.33 -20.16
C PHE A 15 15.33 -15.45 -21.22
N ILE A 16 14.55 -16.51 -20.95
CA ILE A 16 14.33 -17.60 -21.90
C ILE A 16 13.69 -17.07 -23.18
N ILE A 17 12.67 -16.22 -23.06
CA ILE A 17 12.00 -15.60 -24.23
C ILE A 17 13.00 -14.75 -25.02
N ALA A 18 13.87 -13.98 -24.35
CA ALA A 18 14.89 -13.18 -25.01
C ALA A 18 15.88 -14.05 -25.79
N VAL A 19 16.34 -15.15 -25.19
CA VAL A 19 17.23 -16.12 -25.88
C VAL A 19 16.53 -16.77 -27.09
N VAL A 20 15.28 -17.17 -26.94
CA VAL A 20 14.48 -17.73 -28.04
C VAL A 20 14.34 -16.73 -29.19
N LYS A 21 14.03 -15.46 -28.88
CA LYS A 21 13.95 -14.41 -29.92
C LYS A 21 15.27 -14.19 -30.63
N LEU A 22 16.38 -14.16 -29.90
CA LEU A 22 17.69 -14.02 -30.51
C LEU A 22 18.03 -15.19 -31.42
N VAL A 23 17.84 -16.43 -30.95
CA VAL A 23 18.31 -17.64 -31.67
C VAL A 23 17.40 -18.02 -32.81
N PHE A 24 16.07 -18.00 -32.64
CA PHE A 24 15.12 -18.49 -33.64
C PHE A 24 14.57 -17.40 -34.56
N PHE A 25 14.54 -16.14 -34.07
CA PHE A 25 14.01 -15.02 -34.86
C PHE A 25 15.09 -14.04 -35.30
N GLY A 26 16.36 -14.26 -34.87
CA GLY A 26 17.47 -13.35 -35.20
C GLY A 26 17.35 -11.95 -34.67
N ASP A 27 16.53 -11.74 -33.62
CA ASP A 27 16.29 -10.43 -32.98
C ASP A 27 17.47 -10.03 -32.12
N VAL A 28 18.48 -9.40 -32.76
CA VAL A 28 19.67 -8.88 -32.06
C VAL A 28 19.35 -7.67 -31.18
N GLY A 29 18.18 -7.04 -31.34
CA GLY A 29 17.75 -5.87 -30.58
C GLY A 29 17.14 -6.22 -29.20
N VAL A 30 16.84 -7.50 -28.94
CA VAL A 30 16.10 -7.90 -27.74
C VAL A 30 16.86 -7.55 -26.43
N PHE A 31 18.17 -7.77 -26.37
CA PHE A 31 18.96 -7.48 -25.18
C PHE A 31 19.17 -5.96 -24.97
N PRO A 32 19.53 -5.17 -25.99
CA PRO A 32 19.48 -3.71 -25.89
C PRO A 32 18.14 -3.19 -25.38
N ALA A 33 17.02 -3.67 -25.94
CA ALA A 33 15.68 -3.26 -25.51
C ALA A 33 15.38 -3.59 -24.04
N ILE A 34 15.85 -4.73 -23.53
CA ILE A 34 15.73 -5.09 -22.11
C ILE A 34 16.55 -4.13 -21.25
N MET A 35 17.77 -3.78 -21.68
CA MET A 35 18.61 -2.83 -20.96
C MET A 35 17.97 -1.44 -20.92
N ASP A 36 17.52 -0.92 -22.05
CA ASP A 36 16.84 0.37 -22.13
C ASP A 36 15.59 0.40 -21.25
N SER A 37 14.75 -0.63 -21.34
CA SER A 37 13.56 -0.78 -20.48
C SER A 37 13.91 -0.82 -18.98
N THR A 38 15.04 -1.41 -18.62
CA THR A 38 15.50 -1.45 -17.23
C THR A 38 15.90 -0.05 -16.73
N PHE A 39 16.63 0.71 -17.56
CA PHE A 39 16.99 2.09 -17.23
C PHE A 39 15.78 3.01 -17.15
N ASP A 40 14.85 2.91 -18.10
CA ASP A 40 13.61 3.68 -18.10
C ASP A 40 12.74 3.36 -16.87
N SER A 41 12.63 2.08 -16.52
CA SER A 41 11.93 1.65 -15.30
C SER A 41 12.58 2.20 -14.04
N SER A 42 13.92 2.20 -13.98
CA SER A 42 14.68 2.75 -12.85
C SER A 42 14.48 4.25 -12.70
N LYS A 43 14.49 5.00 -13.82
CA LYS A 43 14.21 6.43 -13.84
C LYS A 43 12.79 6.71 -13.37
N THR A 44 11.81 6.00 -13.90
CA THR A 44 10.40 6.11 -13.50
C THR A 44 10.22 5.82 -12.01
N ALA A 45 10.86 4.77 -11.48
CA ALA A 45 10.82 4.44 -10.06
C ALA A 45 11.39 5.56 -9.19
N PHE A 46 12.48 6.20 -9.63
CA PHE A 46 13.06 7.34 -8.92
C PHE A 46 12.14 8.56 -8.92
N GLU A 47 11.56 8.92 -10.07
CA GLU A 47 10.60 10.02 -10.19
C GLU A 47 9.36 9.81 -9.32
N ILE A 48 8.80 8.60 -9.32
CA ILE A 48 7.69 8.21 -8.44
C ILE A 48 8.10 8.34 -6.97
N SER A 49 9.29 7.89 -6.60
CA SER A 49 9.79 7.95 -5.21
C SER A 49 9.93 9.39 -4.71
N LEU A 50 10.41 10.30 -5.56
CA LEU A 50 10.48 11.73 -5.24
C LEU A 50 9.09 12.34 -5.06
N GLY A 51 8.17 12.07 -5.99
CA GLY A 51 6.79 12.54 -5.91
C GLY A 51 6.09 12.03 -4.64
N LEU A 52 6.24 10.74 -4.35
CA LEU A 52 5.70 10.13 -3.14
C LEU A 52 6.26 10.75 -1.87
N THR A 53 7.58 11.00 -1.81
CA THR A 53 8.22 11.61 -0.64
C THR A 53 7.61 12.97 -0.31
N GLY A 54 7.38 13.81 -1.33
CA GLY A 54 6.75 15.12 -1.15
C GLY A 54 5.31 15.03 -0.66
N VAL A 55 4.50 14.22 -1.34
CA VAL A 55 3.08 14.02 -1.00
C VAL A 55 2.93 13.40 0.39
N LEU A 56 3.72 12.37 0.71
CA LEU A 56 3.68 11.71 2.00
C LEU A 56 4.10 12.65 3.14
N SER A 57 5.16 13.44 2.94
CA SER A 57 5.61 14.42 3.94
C SER A 57 4.53 15.45 4.24
N LEU A 58 3.88 15.98 3.21
CA LEU A 58 2.76 16.91 3.36
C LEU A 58 1.61 16.27 4.13
N TRP A 59 1.17 15.09 3.70
CA TRP A 59 0.05 14.39 4.32
C TRP A 59 0.33 13.98 5.75
N LEU A 60 1.50 13.40 6.04
CA LEU A 60 1.88 13.06 7.41
C LEU A 60 1.93 14.30 8.30
N GLY A 61 2.37 15.45 7.77
CA GLY A 61 2.34 16.73 8.46
C GLY A 61 0.92 17.20 8.78
N VAL A 62 0.03 17.24 7.79
CA VAL A 62 -1.38 17.60 7.95
C VAL A 62 -2.08 16.66 8.93
N MET A 63 -1.80 15.37 8.83
CA MET A 63 -2.36 14.37 9.72
C MET A 63 -1.90 14.52 11.15
N LYS A 64 -0.61 14.86 11.34
CA LYS A 64 -0.07 15.13 12.70
C LYS A 64 -0.71 16.36 13.34
N ILE A 65 -1.04 17.38 12.56
CA ILE A 65 -1.79 18.54 13.00
C ILE A 65 -3.22 18.11 13.39
N GLY A 66 -3.89 17.32 12.54
CA GLY A 66 -5.22 16.78 12.81
C GLY A 66 -5.27 15.90 14.05
N GLU A 67 -4.27 15.04 14.25
CA GLU A 67 -4.12 14.20 15.43
C GLU A 67 -4.01 15.06 16.71
N LYS A 68 -3.10 16.05 16.71
CA LYS A 68 -2.94 16.99 17.83
C LYS A 68 -4.16 17.89 18.03
N GLY A 69 -4.86 18.24 16.96
CA GLY A 69 -6.10 19.02 17.00
C GLY A 69 -7.32 18.22 17.45
N GLY A 70 -7.18 16.92 17.75
CA GLY A 70 -8.28 16.08 18.23
C GLY A 70 -9.25 15.61 17.15
N VAL A 71 -8.98 15.87 15.87
CA VAL A 71 -9.82 15.41 14.74
C VAL A 71 -9.93 13.90 14.73
N VAL A 72 -8.82 13.20 14.98
CA VAL A 72 -8.80 11.72 15.06
C VAL A 72 -9.73 11.22 16.17
N ASN A 73 -9.71 11.89 17.34
CA ASN A 73 -10.58 11.52 18.45
C ASN A 73 -12.06 11.81 18.18
N ALA A 74 -12.36 12.91 17.49
CA ALA A 74 -13.72 13.25 17.08
C ALA A 74 -14.27 12.21 16.07
N MET A 75 -13.48 11.88 15.05
CA MET A 75 -13.86 10.91 14.03
C MET A 75 -13.91 9.48 14.61
N ALA A 76 -12.97 9.10 15.48
CA ALA A 76 -13.00 7.82 16.18
C ALA A 76 -14.28 7.66 17.01
N ARG A 77 -14.77 8.73 17.61
CA ARG A 77 -16.00 8.72 18.39
C ARG A 77 -17.25 8.51 17.52
N VAL A 78 -17.31 9.16 16.36
CA VAL A 78 -18.43 9.05 15.41
C VAL A 78 -18.44 7.65 14.75
N LEU A 79 -17.29 7.11 14.42
CA LEU A 79 -17.17 5.83 13.73
C LEU A 79 -16.97 4.63 14.66
N SER A 80 -16.76 4.89 15.95
CA SER A 80 -16.57 3.85 16.99
C SER A 80 -17.62 2.73 16.93
N PRO A 81 -18.93 2.99 16.74
CA PRO A 81 -19.91 1.91 16.69
C PRO A 81 -19.69 0.97 15.50
N VAL A 82 -19.29 1.50 14.34
CA VAL A 82 -18.99 0.72 13.13
C VAL A 82 -17.69 -0.06 13.31
N PHE A 83 -16.63 0.61 13.78
CA PHE A 83 -15.33 -0.03 13.98
C PHE A 83 -15.33 -1.09 15.08
N ASN A 84 -16.05 -0.87 16.18
CA ASN A 84 -16.19 -1.88 17.23
C ASN A 84 -16.87 -3.16 16.71
N ARG A 85 -17.72 -3.04 15.70
CA ARG A 85 -18.36 -4.17 15.06
C ARG A 85 -17.47 -4.88 14.04
N LEU A 86 -16.61 -4.11 13.36
CA LEU A 86 -15.66 -4.64 12.37
C LEU A 86 -14.41 -5.23 13.03
N PHE A 87 -13.99 -4.69 14.17
CA PHE A 87 -12.79 -5.09 14.89
C PHE A 87 -13.10 -5.45 16.36
N PRO A 88 -13.90 -6.50 16.60
CA PRO A 88 -14.34 -6.87 17.96
C PRO A 88 -13.17 -7.29 18.86
N ASP A 89 -12.09 -7.82 18.28
CA ASP A 89 -10.93 -8.33 18.99
C ASP A 89 -9.94 -7.25 19.42
N LEU A 90 -10.16 -5.99 19.01
CA LEU A 90 -9.26 -4.87 19.38
C LEU A 90 -9.68 -4.22 20.69
N PRO A 91 -8.73 -3.88 21.58
CA PRO A 91 -9.02 -3.14 22.81
C PRO A 91 -9.61 -1.76 22.48
N LYS A 92 -10.75 -1.43 23.07
CA LYS A 92 -11.44 -0.17 22.84
C LYS A 92 -10.54 1.02 23.19
N GLY A 93 -10.44 1.99 22.27
CA GLY A 93 -9.64 3.19 22.46
C GLY A 93 -8.15 3.03 22.21
N HIS A 94 -7.69 1.88 21.70
CA HIS A 94 -6.29 1.70 21.37
C HIS A 94 -5.87 2.62 20.20
N PRO A 95 -4.65 3.21 20.23
CA PRO A 95 -4.15 4.13 19.17
C PRO A 95 -4.19 3.56 17.76
N VAL A 96 -4.13 2.22 17.61
CA VAL A 96 -4.21 1.54 16.32
C VAL A 96 -5.49 1.86 15.56
N TYR A 97 -6.61 2.12 16.25
CA TYR A 97 -7.85 2.56 15.61
C TYR A 97 -7.66 3.84 14.80
N GLY A 98 -6.91 4.80 15.34
CA GLY A 98 -6.56 6.03 14.64
C GLY A 98 -5.83 5.75 13.32
N ASN A 99 -4.83 4.87 13.35
CA ASN A 99 -4.05 4.51 12.17
C ASN A 99 -4.88 3.79 11.11
N ILE A 100 -5.72 2.81 11.53
CA ILE A 100 -6.67 2.11 10.64
C ILE A 100 -7.62 3.11 10.00
N PHE A 101 -8.22 3.98 10.82
CA PHE A 101 -9.17 4.96 10.36
C PHE A 101 -8.56 5.92 9.34
N MET A 102 -7.38 6.43 9.63
CA MET A 102 -6.70 7.38 8.76
C MET A 102 -6.29 6.74 7.42
N ASN A 103 -5.89 5.47 7.41
CA ASN A 103 -5.66 4.73 6.18
C ASN A 103 -6.95 4.60 5.35
N ILE A 104 -8.06 4.20 5.99
CA ILE A 104 -9.35 4.07 5.31
C ILE A 104 -9.83 5.43 4.78
N ALA A 105 -9.71 6.49 5.57
CA ALA A 105 -10.06 7.84 5.14
C ALA A 105 -9.23 8.31 3.93
N ALA A 106 -7.93 8.01 3.92
CA ALA A 106 -7.06 8.31 2.78
C ALA A 106 -7.52 7.56 1.51
N ASN A 107 -7.83 6.27 1.63
CA ASN A 107 -8.37 5.46 0.51
C ASN A 107 -9.72 6.02 0.03
N MET A 108 -10.63 6.38 0.94
CA MET A 108 -11.92 6.96 0.59
C MET A 108 -11.80 8.28 -0.19
N LEU A 109 -10.75 9.05 0.10
CA LEU A 109 -10.43 10.29 -0.61
C LEU A 109 -9.63 10.08 -1.90
N GLY A 110 -9.34 8.84 -2.28
CA GLY A 110 -8.55 8.52 -3.48
C GLY A 110 -7.07 8.88 -3.35
N LEU A 111 -6.56 8.92 -2.12
CA LEU A 111 -5.18 9.29 -1.82
C LEU A 111 -4.32 8.03 -1.61
N ASP A 112 -4.31 7.14 -2.61
CA ASP A 112 -3.68 5.82 -2.56
C ASP A 112 -2.22 5.87 -2.09
N ASN A 113 -1.48 6.87 -2.55
CA ASN A 113 -0.08 7.06 -2.17
C ASN A 113 0.10 7.45 -0.69
N ALA A 114 -0.85 8.20 -0.12
CA ALA A 114 -0.84 8.56 1.29
C ALA A 114 -1.36 7.42 2.18
N ALA A 115 -2.23 6.57 1.64
CA ALA A 115 -2.79 5.44 2.37
C ALA A 115 -1.74 4.38 2.72
N THR A 116 -0.74 4.16 1.86
CA THR A 116 0.28 3.12 2.03
C THR A 116 1.05 3.21 3.36
N PRO A 117 1.73 4.33 3.72
CA PRO A 117 2.45 4.41 5.00
C PRO A 117 1.52 4.36 6.21
N LEU A 118 0.29 4.86 6.06
CA LEU A 118 -0.72 4.75 7.11
C LEU A 118 -1.15 3.31 7.34
N GLY A 119 -1.29 2.56 6.25
CA GLY A 119 -1.57 1.13 6.29
C GLY A 119 -0.46 0.33 6.94
N LEU A 120 0.81 0.63 6.63
CA LEU A 120 1.96 0.02 7.27
C LEU A 120 1.96 0.28 8.78
N LYS A 121 1.74 1.54 9.17
CA LYS A 121 1.69 1.92 10.59
C LYS A 121 0.51 1.29 11.34
N ALA A 122 -0.65 1.14 10.67
CA ALA A 122 -1.78 0.40 11.22
C ALA A 122 -1.42 -1.08 11.41
N MET A 123 -0.76 -1.69 10.43
CA MET A 123 -0.37 -3.09 10.48
C MET A 123 0.71 -3.37 11.54
N GLU A 124 1.67 -2.45 11.74
CA GLU A 124 2.63 -2.50 12.85
C GLU A 124 1.91 -2.54 14.20
N GLY A 125 0.98 -1.59 14.43
CA GLY A 125 0.19 -1.56 15.67
C GLY A 125 -0.71 -2.80 15.87
N LEU A 126 -1.24 -3.37 14.78
CA LEU A 126 -1.97 -4.62 14.83
C LEU A 126 -1.05 -5.81 15.15
N GLN A 127 0.17 -5.80 14.63
CA GLN A 127 1.16 -6.84 14.91
C GLN A 127 1.66 -6.78 16.36
N GLU A 128 1.76 -5.61 16.96
CA GLU A 128 2.08 -5.46 18.39
C GLU A 128 1.04 -6.16 19.28
N LEU A 129 -0.24 -6.03 18.91
CA LEU A 129 -1.37 -6.67 19.60
C LEU A 129 -1.53 -8.17 19.27
N ASN A 130 -0.88 -8.64 18.24
CA ASN A 130 -1.00 -10.01 17.78
C ASN A 130 -0.22 -10.97 18.71
N SER A 131 -0.93 -11.93 19.30
CA SER A 131 -0.33 -12.96 20.16
C SER A 131 0.53 -13.98 19.37
N ARG A 132 0.22 -14.19 18.09
CA ARG A 132 0.92 -15.15 17.23
C ARG A 132 1.65 -14.41 16.12
N LYS A 133 2.93 -14.16 16.31
CA LYS A 133 3.74 -13.32 15.42
C LYS A 133 3.96 -13.89 14.01
N ASP A 134 3.76 -15.16 13.82
CA ASP A 134 3.91 -15.91 12.57
C ASP A 134 2.61 -16.05 11.76
N THR A 135 1.48 -15.65 12.34
CA THR A 135 0.16 -15.83 11.74
C THR A 135 -0.64 -14.53 11.83
N ALA A 136 -1.30 -14.13 10.75
CA ALA A 136 -2.14 -12.93 10.77
C ALA A 136 -3.34 -13.11 11.70
N SER A 137 -3.59 -12.11 12.55
CA SER A 137 -4.78 -12.07 13.42
C SER A 137 -6.03 -11.65 12.64
N ASN A 138 -7.21 -11.93 13.19
CA ASN A 138 -8.48 -11.52 12.58
C ASN A 138 -8.55 -10.02 12.28
N PRO A 139 -8.12 -9.11 13.16
CA PRO A 139 -8.08 -7.67 12.85
C PRO A 139 -7.15 -7.34 11.67
N MET A 140 -6.00 -8.03 11.53
CA MET A 140 -5.10 -7.84 10.40
C MET A 140 -5.75 -8.27 9.09
N ILE A 141 -6.43 -9.42 9.10
CA ILE A 141 -7.15 -9.94 7.93
C ILE A 141 -8.29 -8.98 7.55
N MET A 142 -9.09 -8.54 8.53
CA MET A 142 -10.17 -7.58 8.30
C MET A 142 -9.66 -6.27 7.71
N PHE A 143 -8.56 -5.75 8.22
CA PHE A 143 -7.93 -4.54 7.71
C PHE A 143 -7.46 -4.69 6.26
N LEU A 144 -6.82 -5.82 5.92
CA LEU A 144 -6.42 -6.13 4.55
C LEU A 144 -7.62 -6.26 3.61
N VAL A 145 -8.70 -6.91 4.04
CA VAL A 145 -9.93 -7.03 3.24
C VAL A 145 -10.53 -5.67 2.94
N LEU A 146 -10.61 -4.77 3.93
CA LEU A 146 -11.12 -3.41 3.74
C LEU A 146 -10.25 -2.61 2.76
N ASN A 147 -8.92 -2.71 2.84
CA ASN A 147 -8.02 -2.05 1.90
C ASN A 147 -8.16 -2.61 0.48
N THR A 148 -8.24 -3.94 0.34
CA THR A 148 -8.38 -4.61 -0.95
C THR A 148 -9.72 -4.34 -1.61
N SER A 149 -10.77 -4.04 -0.84
CA SER A 149 -12.09 -3.70 -1.36
C SER A 149 -12.14 -2.36 -2.12
N GLY A 150 -11.07 -1.54 -2.01
CA GLY A 150 -10.95 -0.30 -2.77
C GLY A 150 -12.05 0.72 -2.46
N LEU A 151 -12.31 0.96 -1.18
CA LEU A 151 -13.36 1.85 -0.70
C LEU A 151 -13.01 3.31 -1.03
N THR A 152 -13.24 3.71 -2.30
CA THR A 152 -12.94 5.05 -2.82
C THR A 152 -14.25 5.79 -3.06
N ILE A 153 -14.46 6.93 -2.39
CA ILE A 153 -15.63 7.82 -2.60
C ILE A 153 -15.31 8.85 -3.68
N ILE A 154 -14.07 9.33 -3.71
CA ILE A 154 -13.61 10.31 -4.71
C ILE A 154 -12.54 9.60 -5.56
N PRO A 155 -12.90 9.12 -6.76
CA PRO A 155 -11.95 8.45 -7.64
C PRO A 155 -11.05 9.47 -8.34
N VAL A 156 -10.08 10.05 -7.59
CA VAL A 156 -9.15 11.07 -8.10
C VAL A 156 -8.39 10.54 -9.31
N SER A 157 -8.01 9.27 -9.31
CA SER A 157 -7.35 8.60 -10.43
C SER A 157 -8.18 8.57 -11.72
N ILE A 158 -9.50 8.59 -11.64
CA ILE A 158 -10.39 8.64 -12.83
C ILE A 158 -10.60 10.08 -13.29
N MET A 159 -10.48 11.06 -12.40
CA MET A 159 -10.70 12.47 -12.74
C MET A 159 -9.49 13.16 -13.38
N VAL A 160 -8.33 12.51 -13.39
CA VAL A 160 -7.06 13.02 -13.98
C VAL A 160 -6.89 12.57 -15.43
N TYR A 161 -7.69 11.64 -15.92
CA TYR A 161 -7.75 11.20 -17.31
C TYR A 161 -9.05 11.67 -17.96
#